data_cf84165ba0e3b274602aa6fe9080510b
#
_entry.id   cf84165ba0e3b274602aa6fe9080510b
#
_cell.length_a   1.000
_cell.length_b   1.000
_cell.length_c   1.000
_cell.angle_alpha   90.00
_cell.angle_beta   90.00
_cell.angle_gamma   90.00
#
_symmetry.space_group_name_H-M   'P 1'
#
loop_
_entity.id
_entity.type
_entity.pdbx_description
1 polymer ?
#
loop_
_entity_poly.entity_id
_entity_poly.type
_entity_poly.pdbx_seq_one_letter_code
_entity_poly.pdbx_strand_id
1 'polypeptide(L)'
;MLSSLDWATISSLATAAGTLVLAIATFAAVRSGNRSQRLAERAFQFNLRPILTPSHLEDPKQRIMFGDRHWVTFQGGRAAVEVADGVIYLAMGVRNIGNGIGVIEAWNPFPAQRSSVDPYEPVESFRPQSRSLWVPPGDVAFWQGALRDET
;
A
#
# COMPACT_ATOMS: atom_id res chain seq x y z
N MET A 1 73.73 -23.25 -1.70
CA MET A 1 73.33 -21.86 -1.56
C MET A 1 71.81 -21.73 -1.70
N LEU A 2 71.04 -22.27 -0.78
CA LEU A 2 69.56 -22.19 -0.74
C LEU A 2 69.10 -22.11 0.76
N SER A 3 69.57 -21.11 1.50
CA SER A 3 69.21 -21.02 2.92
C SER A 3 69.30 -19.59 3.44
N SER A 4 68.57 -18.71 2.82
CA SER A 4 68.09 -17.51 3.48
C SER A 4 66.89 -16.99 2.63
N LEU A 5 65.87 -17.79 2.47
CA LEU A 5 64.57 -17.19 2.34
C LEU A 5 64.38 -16.40 3.63
N ASP A 6 64.68 -15.11 3.54
CA ASP A 6 64.60 -14.21 4.70
C ASP A 6 63.23 -14.41 5.37
N TRP A 7 63.26 -14.81 6.65
CA TRP A 7 62.03 -14.99 7.46
C TRP A 7 61.10 -13.76 7.38
N ALA A 8 61.69 -12.60 7.14
CA ALA A 8 61.01 -11.34 6.85
C ALA A 8 60.19 -11.39 5.55
N THR A 9 60.69 -12.02 4.51
CA THR A 9 59.99 -12.14 3.21
C THR A 9 58.80 -13.11 3.33
N ILE A 10 58.95 -14.19 4.07
CA ILE A 10 57.88 -15.16 4.31
C ILE A 10 56.76 -14.52 5.16
N SER A 11 57.11 -13.77 6.21
CA SER A 11 56.13 -13.11 7.07
C SER A 11 55.39 -11.98 6.33
N SER A 12 56.08 -11.21 5.46
CA SER A 12 55.44 -10.19 4.66
C SER A 12 54.46 -10.75 3.62
N LEU A 13 54.82 -11.89 3.00
CA LEU A 13 53.95 -12.59 2.05
C LEU A 13 52.71 -13.16 2.74
N ALA A 14 52.89 -13.76 3.91
CA ALA A 14 51.77 -14.29 4.71
C ALA A 14 50.83 -13.16 5.16
N THR A 15 51.37 -12.00 5.57
CA THR A 15 50.58 -10.81 5.93
C THR A 15 49.80 -10.26 4.72
N ALA A 16 50.45 -10.15 3.57
CA ALA A 16 49.82 -9.69 2.35
C ALA A 16 48.68 -10.64 1.91
N ALA A 17 48.92 -11.94 1.95
CA ALA A 17 47.89 -12.95 1.63
C ALA A 17 46.69 -12.89 2.61
N GLY A 18 47.00 -12.77 3.92
CA GLY A 18 45.96 -12.60 4.96
C GLY A 18 45.10 -11.34 4.73
N THR A 19 45.76 -10.21 4.41
CA THR A 19 45.07 -8.96 4.13
C THR A 19 44.18 -9.09 2.88
N LEU A 20 44.63 -9.75 1.83
CA LEU A 20 43.85 -9.97 0.61
C LEU A 20 42.60 -10.81 0.90
N VAL A 21 42.77 -11.91 1.65
CA VAL A 21 41.64 -12.78 2.05
C VAL A 21 40.62 -11.98 2.87
N LEU A 22 41.11 -11.16 3.81
CA LEU A 22 40.25 -10.31 4.64
C LEU A 22 39.48 -9.27 3.79
N ALA A 23 40.16 -8.65 2.82
CA ALA A 23 39.52 -7.71 1.91
C ALA A 23 38.43 -8.35 1.06
N ILE A 24 38.68 -9.57 0.51
CA ILE A 24 37.66 -10.29 -0.24
C ILE A 24 36.49 -10.69 0.65
N ALA A 25 36.77 -11.21 1.84
CA ALA A 25 35.71 -11.58 2.79
C ALA A 25 34.83 -10.38 3.20
N THR A 26 35.48 -9.24 3.49
CA THR A 26 34.79 -7.99 3.83
C THR A 26 33.92 -7.50 2.67
N PHE A 27 34.46 -7.52 1.44
CA PHE A 27 33.70 -7.14 0.25
C PHE A 27 32.48 -8.04 0.04
N ALA A 28 32.65 -9.36 0.18
CA ALA A 28 31.56 -10.31 0.08
C ALA A 28 30.49 -10.09 1.17
N ALA A 29 30.93 -9.81 2.42
CA ALA A 29 30.03 -9.52 3.52
C ALA A 29 29.22 -8.24 3.29
N VAL A 30 29.86 -7.15 2.84
CA VAL A 30 29.18 -5.88 2.52
C VAL A 30 28.18 -6.07 1.38
N ARG A 31 28.57 -6.80 0.33
CA ARG A 31 27.67 -7.09 -0.80
C ARG A 31 26.43 -7.89 -0.36
N SER A 32 26.63 -8.89 0.50
CA SER A 32 25.56 -9.70 1.06
C SER A 32 24.65 -8.88 1.98
N GLY A 33 25.24 -8.03 2.84
CA GLY A 33 24.52 -7.13 3.73
C GLY A 33 23.62 -6.16 2.96
N ASN A 34 24.14 -5.52 1.92
CA ASN A 34 23.36 -4.60 1.07
C ASN A 34 22.17 -5.28 0.36
N ARG A 35 22.34 -6.55 -0.03
CA ARG A 35 21.23 -7.33 -0.62
C ARG A 35 20.14 -7.63 0.42
N SER A 36 20.55 -8.02 1.62
CA SER A 36 19.64 -8.32 2.72
C SER A 36 18.84 -7.07 3.15
N GLN A 37 19.52 -5.91 3.22
CA GLN A 37 18.85 -4.63 3.53
C GLN A 37 17.78 -4.27 2.50
N ARG A 38 18.06 -4.39 1.21
CA ARG A 38 17.09 -4.13 0.13
C ARG A 38 15.88 -5.07 0.19
N LEU A 39 16.09 -6.32 0.55
CA LEU A 39 15.01 -7.30 0.72
C LEU A 39 14.15 -6.96 1.95
N ALA A 40 14.78 -6.59 3.06
CA ALA A 40 14.09 -6.16 4.28
C ALA A 40 13.27 -4.89 4.06
N GLU A 41 13.82 -3.90 3.35
CA GLU A 41 13.12 -2.67 2.99
C GLU A 41 11.87 -2.94 2.12
N ARG A 42 12.01 -3.78 1.10
CA ARG A 42 10.86 -4.20 0.27
C ARG A 42 9.82 -4.94 1.08
N ALA A 43 10.23 -5.88 1.94
CA ALA A 43 9.30 -6.61 2.81
C ALA A 43 8.56 -5.65 3.76
N PHE A 44 9.26 -4.64 4.30
CA PHE A 44 8.65 -3.61 5.13
C PHE A 44 7.63 -2.77 4.35
N GLN A 45 7.97 -2.33 3.14
CA GLN A 45 7.04 -1.58 2.28
C GLN A 45 5.80 -2.42 1.91
N PHE A 46 5.96 -3.71 1.62
CA PHE A 46 4.82 -4.61 1.38
C PHE A 46 3.93 -4.75 2.63
N ASN A 47 4.54 -4.84 3.81
CA ASN A 47 3.79 -4.95 5.07
C ASN A 47 3.00 -3.67 5.39
N LEU A 48 3.43 -2.51 4.91
CA LEU A 48 2.73 -1.22 5.13
C LEU A 48 1.67 -0.92 4.07
N ARG A 49 1.33 -1.86 3.19
CA ARG A 49 0.28 -1.63 2.19
C ARG A 49 -1.10 -1.66 2.84
N PRO A 50 -1.95 -0.67 2.61
CA PRO A 50 -3.36 -0.75 2.94
C PRO A 50 -4.05 -1.75 2.00
N ILE A 51 -4.99 -2.51 2.54
CA ILE A 51 -5.86 -3.40 1.77
C ILE A 51 -7.29 -3.05 2.15
N LEU A 52 -7.97 -2.35 1.27
CA LEU A 52 -9.35 -1.96 1.50
C LEU A 52 -10.29 -3.01 0.93
N THR A 53 -11.21 -3.47 1.75
CA THR A 53 -12.27 -4.43 1.42
C THR A 53 -13.62 -3.87 1.82
N PRO A 54 -14.73 -4.35 1.27
CA PRO A 54 -16.05 -4.07 1.84
C PRO A 54 -16.08 -4.44 3.32
N SER A 55 -16.81 -3.67 4.13
CA SER A 55 -16.99 -3.97 5.54
C SER A 55 -17.75 -5.29 5.74
N HIS A 56 -17.66 -5.88 6.93
CA HIS A 56 -18.32 -7.14 7.26
C HIS A 56 -19.77 -6.91 7.71
N LEU A 57 -20.63 -7.95 7.61
CA LEU A 57 -22.03 -7.87 8.04
C LEU A 57 -22.19 -7.55 9.54
N GLU A 58 -21.19 -7.93 10.33
CA GLU A 58 -21.14 -7.73 11.79
C GLU A 58 -20.67 -6.33 12.18
N ASP A 59 -20.16 -5.56 11.22
CA ASP A 59 -19.70 -4.19 11.48
C ASP A 59 -20.89 -3.29 11.82
N PRO A 60 -20.69 -2.29 12.68
CA PRO A 60 -21.77 -1.44 13.16
C PRO A 60 -22.43 -0.67 12.02
N LYS A 61 -23.72 -0.41 12.21
CA LYS A 61 -24.52 0.46 11.34
C LYS A 61 -23.89 1.85 11.31
N GLN A 62 -23.72 2.40 10.11
CA GLN A 62 -23.16 3.72 9.90
C GLN A 62 -24.22 4.68 9.36
N ARG A 63 -24.12 5.93 9.76
CA ARG A 63 -24.92 7.03 9.26
C ARG A 63 -23.98 8.15 8.80
N ILE A 64 -24.06 8.52 7.54
CA ILE A 64 -23.19 9.50 6.92
C ILE A 64 -23.98 10.66 6.39
N MET A 65 -23.37 11.86 6.44
CA MET A 65 -23.93 13.07 5.91
C MET A 65 -23.20 13.50 4.66
N PHE A 66 -23.92 13.77 3.60
CA PHE A 66 -23.43 14.37 2.37
C PHE A 66 -23.31 15.90 2.50
N GLY A 67 -22.60 16.52 1.56
CA GLY A 67 -22.35 17.97 1.59
C GLY A 67 -23.62 18.84 1.52
N ASP A 68 -24.71 18.33 0.96
CA ASP A 68 -26.04 18.96 0.90
C ASP A 68 -26.92 18.65 2.13
N ARG A 69 -26.34 18.10 3.20
CA ARG A 69 -26.99 17.69 4.45
C ARG A 69 -27.93 16.49 4.30
N HIS A 70 -27.91 15.78 3.17
CA HIS A 70 -28.62 14.51 3.04
C HIS A 70 -27.96 13.44 3.88
N TRP A 71 -28.76 12.60 4.58
CA TRP A 71 -28.26 11.54 5.46
C TRP A 71 -28.59 10.18 4.87
N VAL A 72 -27.58 9.37 4.68
CA VAL A 72 -27.71 7.98 4.26
C VAL A 72 -27.28 7.06 5.39
N THR A 73 -28.04 5.99 5.59
CA THR A 73 -27.78 5.01 6.64
C THR A 73 -27.65 3.61 6.01
N PHE A 74 -26.59 2.89 6.38
CA PHE A 74 -26.38 1.53 5.92
C PHE A 74 -25.80 0.64 7.01
N GLN A 75 -26.00 -0.66 6.88
CA GLN A 75 -25.43 -1.67 7.78
C GLN A 75 -24.07 -2.13 7.27
N GLY A 76 -23.25 -2.69 8.17
CA GLY A 76 -22.01 -3.34 7.80
C GLY A 76 -22.22 -4.38 6.70
N GLY A 77 -21.22 -4.57 5.85
CA GLY A 77 -21.27 -5.49 4.72
C GLY A 77 -22.24 -5.11 3.60
N ARG A 78 -22.88 -3.94 3.67
CA ARG A 78 -23.86 -3.48 2.69
C ARG A 78 -23.48 -2.14 2.12
N ALA A 79 -23.94 -1.90 0.90
CA ALA A 79 -23.97 -0.59 0.27
C ALA A 79 -25.39 -0.02 0.35
N ALA A 80 -25.52 1.30 0.39
CA ALA A 80 -26.78 2.00 0.24
C ALA A 80 -26.79 2.81 -1.06
N VAL A 81 -27.95 2.82 -1.69
CA VAL A 81 -28.25 3.67 -2.84
C VAL A 81 -29.57 4.35 -2.53
N GLU A 82 -29.57 5.68 -2.50
CA GLU A 82 -30.76 6.48 -2.30
C GLU A 82 -30.88 7.52 -3.43
N VAL A 83 -32.09 7.78 -3.87
CA VAL A 83 -32.37 8.79 -4.89
C VAL A 83 -33.27 9.84 -4.25
N ALA A 84 -32.79 11.06 -4.15
CA ALA A 84 -33.56 12.20 -3.63
C ALA A 84 -33.20 13.46 -4.41
N ASP A 85 -34.20 14.26 -4.74
CA ASP A 85 -34.07 15.57 -5.40
C ASP A 85 -33.20 15.54 -6.70
N GLY A 86 -33.31 14.45 -7.48
CA GLY A 86 -32.52 14.26 -8.71
C GLY A 86 -31.05 13.86 -8.49
N VAL A 87 -30.66 13.59 -7.24
CA VAL A 87 -29.31 13.14 -6.90
C VAL A 87 -29.33 11.66 -6.52
N ILE A 88 -28.37 10.90 -7.02
CA ILE A 88 -28.14 9.50 -6.60
C ILE A 88 -27.02 9.49 -5.57
N TYR A 89 -27.37 9.15 -4.34
CA TYR A 89 -26.43 9.01 -3.24
C TYR A 89 -25.97 7.55 -3.11
N LEU A 90 -24.66 7.37 -3.08
CA LEU A 90 -24.02 6.06 -2.98
C LEU A 90 -23.16 6.04 -1.72
N ALA A 91 -23.28 4.99 -0.93
CA ALA A 91 -22.46 4.80 0.26
C ALA A 91 -22.17 3.34 0.52
N MET A 92 -20.99 3.03 1.03
CA MET A 92 -20.63 1.68 1.46
C MET A 92 -19.61 1.71 2.59
N GLY A 93 -19.68 0.71 3.47
CA GLY A 93 -18.66 0.49 4.49
C GLY A 93 -17.40 -0.13 3.89
N VAL A 94 -16.26 0.37 4.30
CA VAL A 94 -14.94 -0.09 3.86
C VAL A 94 -14.11 -0.43 5.09
N ARG A 95 -13.46 -1.58 5.08
CA ARG A 95 -12.53 -2.03 6.13
C ARG A 95 -11.12 -2.10 5.58
N ASN A 96 -10.15 -1.62 6.34
CA ASN A 96 -8.75 -1.81 6.03
C ASN A 96 -8.22 -3.06 6.75
N ILE A 97 -7.98 -4.13 6.00
CA ILE A 97 -7.38 -5.37 6.51
C ILE A 97 -5.86 -5.42 6.34
N GLY A 98 -5.28 -4.39 5.73
CA GLY A 98 -3.83 -4.21 5.61
C GLY A 98 -3.23 -3.51 6.83
N ASN A 99 -1.90 -3.42 6.86
CA ASN A 99 -1.17 -2.79 7.97
C ASN A 99 -0.82 -1.31 7.72
N GLY A 100 -1.05 -0.80 6.53
CA GLY A 100 -0.85 0.61 6.20
C GLY A 100 -2.14 1.43 6.31
N ILE A 101 -2.01 2.74 6.36
CA ILE A 101 -3.16 3.65 6.34
C ILE A 101 -3.69 3.72 4.91
N GLY A 102 -4.96 3.37 4.71
CA GLY A 102 -5.66 3.57 3.44
C GLY A 102 -6.15 5.01 3.30
N VAL A 103 -5.96 5.61 2.13
CA VAL A 103 -6.50 6.94 1.82
C VAL A 103 -7.38 6.81 0.57
N ILE A 104 -8.65 7.19 0.70
CA ILE A 104 -9.59 7.22 -0.42
C ILE A 104 -9.68 8.67 -0.89
N GLU A 105 -9.11 8.96 -2.05
CA GLU A 105 -9.01 10.31 -2.60
C GLU A 105 -9.98 10.56 -3.74
N ALA A 106 -10.27 9.52 -4.53
CA ALA A 106 -11.10 9.63 -5.73
C ALA A 106 -11.85 8.33 -6.01
N TRP A 107 -12.87 8.42 -6.82
CA TRP A 107 -13.71 7.29 -7.23
C TRP A 107 -14.19 7.45 -8.68
N ASN A 108 -14.56 6.32 -9.29
CA ASN A 108 -15.14 6.35 -10.62
C ASN A 108 -16.32 5.36 -10.71
N PRO A 109 -17.53 5.81 -11.06
CA PRO A 109 -18.66 4.93 -11.26
C PRO A 109 -18.53 4.20 -12.62
N PHE A 110 -18.50 2.88 -12.57
CA PHE A 110 -18.58 2.07 -13.78
C PHE A 110 -20.00 1.52 -13.90
N PRO A 111 -20.76 1.91 -14.93
CA PRO A 111 -22.13 1.44 -15.12
C PRO A 111 -22.19 -0.03 -15.55
N ALA A 112 -21.11 -0.59 -16.07
CA ALA A 112 -21.04 -1.96 -16.52
C ALA A 112 -20.05 -2.78 -15.69
N GLN A 113 -20.29 -4.07 -15.55
CA GLN A 113 -19.36 -4.99 -14.94
C GLN A 113 -18.09 -5.08 -15.80
N ARG A 114 -16.96 -4.66 -15.26
CA ARG A 114 -15.67 -4.74 -15.98
C ARG A 114 -15.20 -6.18 -16.10
N SER A 115 -14.70 -6.52 -17.27
CA SER A 115 -13.90 -7.72 -17.47
C SER A 115 -12.49 -7.50 -16.90
N SER A 116 -11.84 -8.56 -16.43
CA SER A 116 -10.43 -8.51 -16.01
C SER A 116 -9.46 -8.14 -17.15
N VAL A 117 -9.96 -8.13 -18.39
CA VAL A 117 -9.19 -7.80 -19.61
C VAL A 117 -9.31 -6.32 -19.97
N ASP A 118 -10.31 -5.61 -19.41
CA ASP A 118 -10.50 -4.20 -19.73
C ASP A 118 -9.36 -3.35 -19.14
N PRO A 119 -8.79 -2.41 -19.90
CA PRO A 119 -7.77 -1.51 -19.38
C PRO A 119 -8.32 -0.68 -18.22
N TYR A 120 -7.47 -0.39 -17.23
CA TYR A 120 -7.83 0.53 -16.16
C TYR A 120 -8.04 1.93 -16.75
N GLU A 121 -9.11 2.58 -16.30
CA GLU A 121 -9.33 3.98 -16.63
C GLU A 121 -8.17 4.84 -16.09
N PRO A 122 -7.76 5.87 -16.82
CA PRO A 122 -6.75 6.79 -16.34
C PRO A 122 -7.22 7.49 -15.06
N VAL A 123 -6.30 7.80 -14.17
CA VAL A 123 -6.61 8.39 -12.84
C VAL A 123 -7.33 9.75 -12.99
N GLU A 124 -7.10 10.44 -14.10
CA GLU A 124 -7.72 11.73 -14.44
C GLU A 124 -9.23 11.64 -14.65
N SER A 125 -9.76 10.44 -14.98
CA SER A 125 -11.20 10.21 -15.13
C SER A 125 -11.91 10.02 -13.78
N PHE A 126 -11.17 9.91 -12.68
CA PHE A 126 -11.74 9.71 -11.35
C PHE A 126 -12.24 11.01 -10.76
N ARG A 127 -13.41 10.96 -10.13
CA ARG A 127 -14.01 12.09 -9.43
C ARG A 127 -13.35 12.20 -8.05
N PRO A 128 -12.87 13.39 -7.65
CA PRO A 128 -12.30 13.56 -6.32
C PRO A 128 -13.36 13.37 -5.24
N GLN A 129 -12.96 12.84 -4.10
CA GLN A 129 -13.79 12.84 -2.91
C GLN A 129 -13.96 14.27 -2.37
N SER A 130 -15.11 14.55 -1.78
CA SER A 130 -15.37 15.84 -1.11
C SER A 130 -14.43 16.09 0.06
N ARG A 131 -13.87 15.03 0.65
CA ARG A 131 -12.79 15.04 1.63
C ARG A 131 -12.01 13.73 1.53
N SER A 132 -10.71 13.77 1.78
CA SER A 132 -9.90 12.55 1.90
C SER A 132 -10.35 11.74 3.11
N LEU A 133 -10.61 10.46 2.89
CA LEU A 133 -11.02 9.52 3.94
C LEU A 133 -9.81 8.64 4.30
N TRP A 134 -9.41 8.74 5.55
CA TRP A 134 -8.29 7.98 6.11
C TRP A 134 -8.81 6.76 6.85
N VAL A 135 -8.32 5.59 6.49
CA VAL A 135 -8.74 4.31 7.07
C VAL A 135 -7.53 3.67 7.73
N PRO A 136 -7.39 3.77 9.06
CA PRO A 136 -6.32 3.10 9.80
C PRO A 136 -6.35 1.58 9.64
N PRO A 137 -5.23 0.88 9.91
CA PRO A 137 -5.18 -0.58 9.94
C PRO A 137 -6.22 -1.18 10.89
N GLY A 138 -6.96 -2.17 10.41
CA GLY A 138 -7.99 -2.87 11.20
C GLY A 138 -9.30 -2.10 11.38
N ASP A 139 -9.36 -0.86 11.00
CA ASP A 139 -10.52 0.01 11.20
C ASP A 139 -11.54 -0.08 10.07
N VAL A 140 -12.76 0.36 10.40
CA VAL A 140 -13.88 0.48 9.47
C VAL A 140 -14.17 1.95 9.21
N ALA A 141 -14.21 2.31 7.95
CA ALA A 141 -14.61 3.62 7.47
C ALA A 141 -15.76 3.47 6.46
N PHE A 142 -16.07 4.53 5.78
CA PHE A 142 -17.06 4.51 4.71
C PHE A 142 -16.51 5.21 3.47
N TRP A 143 -17.02 4.80 2.33
CA TRP A 143 -16.91 5.53 1.08
C TRP A 143 -18.27 6.14 0.74
N GLN A 144 -18.27 7.34 0.18
CA GLN A 144 -19.48 8.02 -0.29
C GLN A 144 -19.26 8.66 -1.65
N GLY A 145 -20.29 8.65 -2.49
CA GLY A 145 -20.33 9.32 -3.78
C GLY A 145 -21.72 9.86 -4.06
N ALA A 146 -21.80 10.96 -4.79
CA ALA A 146 -23.07 11.52 -5.25
C ALA A 146 -22.99 11.80 -6.75
N LEU A 147 -23.96 11.28 -7.48
CA LEU A 147 -24.15 11.55 -8.89
C LEU A 147 -25.26 12.58 -9.03
N ARG A 148 -24.92 13.73 -9.60
CA ARG A 148 -25.85 14.80 -9.93
C ARG A 148 -25.93 14.91 -11.42
N ASP A 149 -27.13 15.09 -11.95
CA ASP A 149 -27.30 15.42 -13.34
C ASP A 149 -26.73 16.84 -13.55
N GLU A 150 -25.70 16.95 -14.35
CA GLU A 150 -25.18 18.25 -14.78
C GLU A 150 -26.08 18.74 -15.91
N THR A 151 -27.16 19.48 -15.56
CA THR A 151 -27.97 20.26 -16.51
C THR A 151 -27.25 21.50 -16.98
#